data_68dd54fcf89cfcf14e5719a202f9fff8
#
_entry.id   68dd54fcf89cfcf14e5719a202f9fff8
#
_cell.length_a   1.000
_cell.length_b   1.000
_cell.length_c   1.000
_cell.angle_alpha   90.00
_cell.angle_beta   90.00
_cell.angle_gamma   90.00
#
_symmetry.space_group_name_H-M   'P 1'
#
loop_
_entity.id
_entity.type
_entity.pdbx_description
1 polymer ?
#
loop_
_entity_poly.entity_id
_entity_poly.type
_entity_poly.pdbx_seq_one_letter_code
_entity_poly.pdbx_strand_id
1 'polypeptide(L)'
;MLPDSYYREIDALAELYEASIGRLASAQVLDRAAFGRFRDAITSFLTQSKAHSVVPKRALLLVNTSANFCKSTAEFSEDREFIAEFGTFMTRAFFLLASGEDFDDRQPGVPRII
;
A
#
# COMPACT_ATOMS: atom_id res chain seq x y z
N MET A 1 -8.71 -13.34 17.84
CA MET A 1 -7.79 -13.89 16.82
C MET A 1 -8.27 -13.55 15.43
N LEU A 2 -7.39 -13.10 14.56
CA LEU A 2 -7.73 -12.76 13.17
C LEU A 2 -7.90 -14.03 12.35
N PRO A 3 -8.81 -14.04 11.34
CA PRO A 3 -9.01 -15.22 10.51
C PRO A 3 -7.78 -15.53 9.64
N ASP A 4 -7.60 -16.82 9.31
CA ASP A 4 -6.50 -17.26 8.45
C ASP A 4 -6.51 -16.60 7.07
N SER A 5 -7.70 -16.32 6.53
CA SER A 5 -7.84 -15.62 5.25
C SER A 5 -7.18 -14.24 5.27
N TYR A 6 -7.24 -13.56 6.39
CA TYR A 6 -6.64 -12.24 6.56
C TYR A 6 -5.11 -12.33 6.48
N TYR A 7 -4.50 -13.35 7.11
CA TYR A 7 -3.06 -13.57 7.03
C TYR A 7 -2.62 -14.00 5.63
N ARG A 8 -3.44 -14.77 4.93
CA ARG A 8 -3.15 -15.14 3.52
C ARG A 8 -3.13 -13.92 2.61
N GLU A 9 -4.01 -12.95 2.86
CA GLU A 9 -4.01 -11.70 2.10
C GLU A 9 -2.75 -10.88 2.36
N ILE A 10 -2.24 -10.88 3.60
CA ILE A 10 -0.98 -10.22 3.92
C ILE A 10 0.17 -10.91 3.19
N ASP A 11 0.17 -12.24 3.12
CA ASP A 11 1.17 -12.99 2.34
C ASP A 11 1.08 -12.66 0.85
N ALA A 12 -0.13 -12.52 0.31
CA ALA A 12 -0.33 -12.11 -1.08
C ALA A 12 0.19 -10.69 -1.34
N LEU A 13 -0.01 -9.77 -0.39
CA LEU A 13 0.55 -8.42 -0.46
C LEU A 13 2.08 -8.45 -0.47
N ALA A 14 2.69 -9.33 0.31
CA ALA A 14 4.14 -9.48 0.34
C ALA A 14 4.69 -9.97 -1.00
N GLU A 15 3.99 -10.89 -1.68
CA GLU A 15 4.36 -11.34 -3.01
C GLU A 15 4.27 -10.21 -4.04
N LEU A 16 3.20 -9.41 -3.98
CA LEU A 16 3.04 -8.26 -4.86
C LEU A 16 4.07 -7.17 -4.60
N TYR A 17 4.44 -6.98 -3.33
CA TYR A 17 5.54 -6.09 -2.96
C TYR A 17 6.84 -6.53 -3.64
N GLU A 18 7.20 -7.82 -3.57
CA GLU A 18 8.41 -8.34 -4.20
C GLU A 18 8.38 -8.20 -5.72
N ALA A 19 7.22 -8.41 -6.34
CA ALA A 19 7.06 -8.30 -7.79
C ALA A 19 7.13 -6.85 -8.30
N SER A 20 6.88 -5.87 -7.44
CA SER A 20 6.87 -4.44 -7.79
C SER A 20 8.06 -3.70 -7.15
N ILE A 21 7.95 -3.37 -5.89
CA ILE A 21 8.99 -2.62 -5.15
C ILE A 21 10.30 -3.42 -5.09
N GLY A 22 10.21 -4.72 -4.81
CA GLY A 22 11.40 -5.58 -4.69
C GLY A 22 12.21 -5.62 -5.98
N ARG A 23 11.55 -5.78 -7.14
CA ARG A 23 12.23 -5.80 -8.44
C ARG A 23 12.82 -4.44 -8.80
N LEU A 24 12.12 -3.36 -8.47
CA LEU A 24 12.66 -2.02 -8.70
C LEU A 24 13.91 -1.79 -7.85
N ALA A 25 13.90 -2.24 -6.59
CA ALA A 25 15.02 -2.07 -5.67
C ALA A 25 16.21 -2.95 -6.05
N SER A 26 16.00 -4.21 -6.42
CA SER A 26 17.07 -5.18 -6.64
C SER A 26 17.59 -5.22 -8.08
N ALA A 27 16.70 -5.01 -9.06
CA ALA A 27 17.03 -5.16 -10.48
C ALA A 27 16.83 -3.89 -11.30
N GLN A 28 16.37 -2.81 -10.68
CA GLN A 28 16.06 -1.54 -11.34
C GLN A 28 15.03 -1.70 -12.47
N VAL A 29 14.11 -2.65 -12.31
CA VAL A 29 13.03 -2.91 -13.27
C VAL A 29 11.73 -2.35 -12.73
N LEU A 30 11.13 -1.42 -13.48
CA LEU A 30 9.81 -0.87 -13.16
C LEU A 30 8.76 -1.64 -13.95
N ASP A 31 8.03 -2.52 -13.28
CA ASP A 31 6.89 -3.25 -13.83
C ASP A 31 5.60 -2.55 -13.43
N ARG A 32 5.09 -1.68 -14.29
CA ARG A 32 3.89 -0.87 -14.02
C ARG A 32 2.66 -1.73 -13.75
N ALA A 33 2.53 -2.86 -14.43
CA ALA A 33 1.41 -3.78 -14.22
C ALA A 33 1.46 -4.39 -12.80
N ALA A 34 2.66 -4.76 -12.33
CA ALA A 34 2.84 -5.27 -10.98
C ALA A 34 2.50 -4.21 -9.92
N PHE A 35 2.92 -2.96 -10.12
CA PHE A 35 2.54 -1.84 -9.25
C PHE A 35 1.03 -1.64 -9.22
N GLY A 36 0.36 -1.76 -10.37
CA GLY A 36 -1.10 -1.64 -10.46
C GLY A 36 -1.82 -2.74 -9.69
N ARG A 37 -1.36 -3.98 -9.79
CA ARG A 37 -1.91 -5.10 -9.02
C ARG A 37 -1.70 -4.91 -7.51
N PHE A 38 -0.55 -4.41 -7.12
CA PHE A 38 -0.26 -4.12 -5.72
C PHE A 38 -1.18 -3.03 -5.18
N ARG A 39 -1.37 -1.97 -5.96
CA ARG A 39 -2.27 -0.87 -5.61
C ARG A 39 -3.71 -1.38 -5.41
N ASP A 40 -4.21 -2.19 -6.33
CA ASP A 40 -5.57 -2.74 -6.25
C ASP A 40 -5.72 -3.65 -5.03
N ALA A 41 -4.72 -4.48 -4.75
CA ALA A 41 -4.73 -5.36 -3.59
C ALA A 41 -4.70 -4.59 -2.27
N ILE A 42 -3.95 -3.50 -2.19
CA ILE A 42 -3.92 -2.62 -1.02
C ILE A 42 -5.30 -1.99 -0.81
N THR A 43 -5.94 -1.51 -1.87
CA THR A 43 -7.28 -0.92 -1.78
C THR A 43 -8.28 -1.92 -1.21
N SER A 44 -8.29 -3.16 -1.72
CA SER A 44 -9.13 -4.24 -1.21
C SER A 44 -8.82 -4.59 0.24
N PHE A 45 -7.53 -4.64 0.58
CA PHE A 45 -7.09 -4.98 1.92
C PHE A 45 -7.57 -3.95 2.95
N LEU A 46 -7.55 -2.66 2.62
CA LEU A 46 -8.07 -1.61 3.49
C LEU A 46 -9.55 -1.83 3.81
N THR A 47 -10.35 -2.13 2.80
CA THR A 47 -11.79 -2.38 2.98
C THR A 47 -12.02 -3.57 3.90
N GLN A 48 -11.28 -4.65 3.71
CA GLN A 48 -11.40 -5.84 4.56
C GLN A 48 -10.92 -5.59 5.99
N SER A 49 -9.88 -4.80 6.16
CA SER A 49 -9.31 -4.49 7.48
C SER A 49 -10.24 -3.66 8.35
N LYS A 50 -11.22 -2.97 7.78
CA LYS A 50 -12.22 -2.21 8.55
C LYS A 50 -13.03 -3.11 9.48
N ALA A 51 -13.19 -4.39 9.15
CA ALA A 51 -13.90 -5.35 9.99
C ALA A 51 -13.13 -5.79 11.24
N HIS A 52 -11.85 -5.43 11.33
CA HIS A 52 -10.97 -5.86 12.40
C HIS A 52 -10.43 -4.68 13.20
N SER A 53 -10.40 -4.81 14.53
CA SER A 53 -9.85 -3.77 15.42
C SER A 53 -8.32 -3.82 15.53
N VAL A 54 -7.70 -4.89 15.03
CA VAL A 54 -6.27 -5.13 15.10
C VAL A 54 -5.71 -5.30 13.70
N VAL A 55 -4.62 -4.59 13.40
CA VAL A 55 -3.88 -4.72 12.15
C VAL A 55 -2.49 -5.28 12.50
N PRO A 56 -2.09 -6.41 11.88
CA PRO A 56 -0.75 -6.95 12.13
C PRO A 56 0.34 -5.95 11.74
N LYS A 57 1.37 -5.87 12.57
CA LYS A 57 2.50 -4.97 12.32
C LYS A 57 3.16 -5.22 10.96
N ARG A 58 3.17 -6.47 10.50
CA ARG A 58 3.73 -6.85 9.20
C ARG A 58 3.05 -6.10 8.05
N ALA A 59 1.72 -5.96 8.11
CA ALA A 59 0.98 -5.22 7.08
C ALA A 59 1.33 -3.73 7.11
N LEU A 60 1.37 -3.12 8.29
CA LEU A 60 1.75 -1.72 8.45
C LEU A 60 3.17 -1.47 7.97
N LEU A 61 4.10 -2.37 8.32
CA LEU A 61 5.50 -2.25 7.92
C LEU A 61 5.64 -2.33 6.40
N LEU A 62 4.95 -3.25 5.76
CA LEU A 62 5.00 -3.44 4.31
C LEU A 62 4.53 -2.19 3.57
N VAL A 63 3.41 -1.60 4.00
CA VAL A 63 2.86 -0.39 3.39
C VAL A 63 3.79 0.80 3.63
N ASN A 64 4.28 0.98 4.84
CA ASN A 64 5.17 2.08 5.19
C ASN A 64 6.52 1.98 4.46
N THR A 65 7.09 0.78 4.38
CA THR A 65 8.35 0.54 3.66
C THR A 65 8.20 0.88 2.18
N SER A 66 7.07 0.49 1.56
CA SER A 66 6.77 0.81 0.17
C SER A 66 6.70 2.32 -0.05
N ALA A 67 6.01 3.05 0.84
CA ALA A 67 5.89 4.50 0.74
C ALA A 67 7.26 5.19 0.84
N ASN A 68 8.06 4.81 1.82
CA ASN A 68 9.38 5.41 2.05
C ASN A 68 10.35 5.10 0.92
N PHE A 69 10.34 3.88 0.40
CA PHE A 69 11.17 3.50 -0.73
C PHE A 69 10.85 4.35 -1.95
N CYS A 70 9.57 4.52 -2.27
CA CYS A 70 9.16 5.32 -3.41
C CYS A 70 9.57 6.79 -3.26
N LYS A 71 9.41 7.36 -2.07
CA LYS A 71 9.79 8.75 -1.81
C LYS A 71 11.29 8.98 -1.99
N SER A 72 12.12 8.06 -1.50
CA SER A 72 13.56 8.20 -1.59
C SER A 72 14.11 7.88 -2.98
N THR A 73 13.41 7.06 -3.77
CA THR A 73 13.86 6.58 -5.08
C THR A 73 13.39 7.47 -6.22
N ALA A 74 12.24 8.12 -6.09
CA ALA A 74 11.61 8.88 -7.18
C ALA A 74 12.56 9.92 -7.80
N GLU A 75 13.34 10.64 -6.98
CA GLU A 75 14.24 11.70 -7.44
C GLU A 75 15.32 11.20 -8.40
N PHE A 76 15.68 9.92 -8.32
CA PHE A 76 16.77 9.32 -9.08
C PHE A 76 16.29 8.47 -10.25
N SER A 77 14.98 8.50 -10.56
CA SER A 77 14.40 7.65 -11.59
C SER A 77 13.88 8.48 -12.76
N GLU A 78 13.97 7.91 -13.98
CA GLU A 78 13.32 8.47 -15.16
C GLU A 78 11.79 8.43 -15.04
N ASP A 79 11.27 7.50 -14.22
CA ASP A 79 9.84 7.32 -13.97
C ASP A 79 9.40 8.03 -12.68
N ARG A 80 10.01 9.17 -12.38
CA ARG A 80 9.81 9.91 -11.13
C ARG A 80 8.36 10.16 -10.80
N GLU A 81 7.55 10.61 -11.75
CA GLU A 81 6.16 10.93 -11.51
C GLU A 81 5.35 9.69 -11.10
N PHE A 82 5.55 8.58 -11.81
CA PHE A 82 4.87 7.32 -11.51
C PHE A 82 5.23 6.83 -10.11
N ILE A 83 6.52 6.82 -9.78
CA ILE A 83 7.02 6.33 -8.48
C ILE A 83 6.55 7.26 -7.35
N ALA A 84 6.60 8.58 -7.57
CA ALA A 84 6.15 9.55 -6.58
C ALA A 84 4.64 9.44 -6.31
N GLU A 85 3.82 9.25 -7.33
CA GLU A 85 2.38 9.06 -7.18
C GLU A 85 2.07 7.77 -6.41
N PHE A 86 2.78 6.69 -6.72
CA PHE A 86 2.62 5.44 -5.99
C PHE A 86 3.01 5.60 -4.52
N GLY A 87 4.10 6.31 -4.23
CA GLY A 87 4.53 6.63 -2.88
C GLY A 87 3.49 7.44 -2.10
N THR A 88 2.88 8.42 -2.75
CA THR A 88 1.79 9.22 -2.17
C THR A 88 0.58 8.34 -1.85
N PHE A 89 0.21 7.46 -2.78
CA PHE A 89 -0.86 6.48 -2.57
C PHE A 89 -0.57 5.60 -1.35
N MET A 90 0.64 5.05 -1.24
CA MET A 90 1.01 4.16 -0.14
C MET A 90 1.08 4.89 1.19
N THR A 91 1.51 6.14 1.22
CA THR A 91 1.49 6.97 2.43
C THR A 91 0.06 7.16 2.92
N ARG A 92 -0.85 7.47 2.01
CA ARG A 92 -2.26 7.62 2.34
C ARG A 92 -2.86 6.30 2.83
N ALA A 93 -2.53 5.20 2.15
CA ALA A 93 -2.98 3.86 2.54
C ALA A 93 -2.52 3.51 3.96
N PHE A 94 -1.29 3.86 4.33
CA PHE A 94 -0.77 3.63 5.68
C PHE A 94 -1.62 4.33 6.74
N PHE A 95 -1.94 5.60 6.54
CA PHE A 95 -2.76 6.34 7.50
C PHE A 95 -4.18 5.79 7.60
N LEU A 96 -4.76 5.42 6.48
CA LEU A 96 -6.10 4.82 6.46
C LEU A 96 -6.11 3.47 7.17
N LEU A 97 -5.11 2.64 6.92
CA LEU A 97 -4.99 1.33 7.57
C LEU A 97 -4.84 1.48 9.09
N ALA A 98 -3.98 2.40 9.51
CA ALA A 98 -3.75 2.66 10.93
C ALA A 98 -4.99 3.23 11.64
N SER A 99 -5.85 3.99 10.93
CA SER A 99 -7.07 4.56 11.51
C SER A 99 -8.32 3.69 11.31
N GLY A 100 -8.19 2.53 10.68
CA GLY A 100 -9.31 1.62 10.45
C GLY A 100 -10.30 2.13 9.40
N GLU A 101 -9.79 2.86 8.41
CA GLU A 101 -10.59 3.44 7.33
C GLU A 101 -10.13 2.89 5.98
N ASP A 102 -10.93 3.13 4.93
CA ASP A 102 -10.54 2.90 3.55
C ASP A 102 -10.67 4.20 2.72
N PHE A 103 -10.39 4.12 1.42
CA PHE A 103 -10.43 5.31 0.56
C PHE A 103 -11.82 5.91 0.40
N ASP A 104 -12.89 5.12 0.59
CA ASP A 104 -14.26 5.60 0.49
C ASP A 104 -14.67 6.44 1.70
N ASP A 105 -14.04 6.24 2.84
CA ASP A 105 -14.36 6.96 4.08
C ASP A 105 -13.85 8.41 4.06
N ARG A 106 -12.87 8.72 3.20
CA ARG A 106 -12.27 10.06 3.10
C ARG A 106 -12.19 10.52 1.67
N GLN A 107 -13.34 10.92 1.13
CA GLN A 107 -13.38 11.46 -0.22
C GLN A 107 -13.02 12.94 -0.24
N PRO A 108 -12.24 13.38 -1.24
CA PRO A 108 -11.89 14.80 -1.38
C PRO A 108 -13.13 15.69 -1.49
N GLY A 109 -13.14 16.79 -0.75
CA GLY A 109 -14.21 17.76 -0.79
C GLY A 109 -15.42 17.46 0.07
N VAL A 110 -15.45 16.29 0.73
CA VAL A 110 -16.53 15.93 1.65
C VAL A 110 -16.05 16.20 3.09
N PRO A 111 -16.72 17.11 3.84
CA PRO A 111 -16.36 17.35 5.23
C PRO A 111 -16.56 16.08 6.04
N ARG A 112 -15.60 15.76 6.88
CA ARG A 112 -15.73 14.65 7.81
C ARG A 112 -16.49 15.14 9.05
N ILE A 113 -17.61 14.51 9.33
CA ILE A 113 -18.38 14.76 10.55
C ILE A 113 -17.90 13.75 11.60
N ILE A 114 -17.40 14.25 12.69
CA ILE A 114 -16.97 13.44 13.81
C ILE A 114 -18.06 13.46 14.88
#